data_621e9b516ab6e6e26b5faadc2ec0a4e9
#
_entry.id   621e9b516ab6e6e26b5faadc2ec0a4e9
#
_cell.length_a   1.000
_cell.length_b   1.000
_cell.length_c   1.000
_cell.angle_alpha   90.00
_cell.angle_beta   90.00
_cell.angle_gamma   90.00
#
_symmetry.space_group_name_H-M   'P 1'
#
loop_
_entity.id
_entity.type
_entity.pdbx_description
1 polymer ?
#
loop_
_entity_poly.entity_id
_entity_poly.type
_entity_poly.pdbx_seq_one_letter_code
_entity_poly.pdbx_strand_id
1 'polypeptide(L)'
;ILLTAEIMELKANPNRQARGLVIEAELDKGRGPVATVLVQKGTLHVGDFISAGACHGKVRAMIDDKGRRAKEAGPSTPVEILGLSDVPNAGEVFLAHENDKEARTYAETFITQNKEKKLEETKAKMSLDDLFSQIQEGNLKELDLIIKADVQGSVEAVKQSLLKLTNEEVVVKCIHGGVGAINESDVTLAATSNAIIIGFNVRPDATAKATAEREGVDIRLYKVIYQAIEDI
;
A
#
# COMPACT_ATOMS: atom_id res chain seq x y z
N ILE A 1 19.01 -6.28 23.98
CA ILE A 1 18.48 -5.08 23.27
C ILE A 1 18.86 -3.81 24.03
N LEU A 2 18.51 -3.65 25.34
CA LEU A 2 18.81 -2.42 26.11
C LEU A 2 20.32 -2.11 26.14
N LEU A 3 21.16 -3.06 26.52
CA LEU A 3 22.62 -2.91 26.54
C LEU A 3 23.18 -2.53 25.15
N THR A 4 22.66 -3.12 24.08
CA THR A 4 23.07 -2.79 22.72
C THR A 4 22.70 -1.33 22.38
N ALA A 5 21.49 -0.90 22.75
CA ALA A 5 21.02 0.46 22.51
C ALA A 5 21.84 1.49 23.30
N GLU A 6 22.22 1.18 24.53
CA GLU A 6 23.12 2.03 25.35
C GLU A 6 24.51 2.19 24.73
N ILE A 7 25.11 1.10 24.25
CA ILE A 7 26.41 1.13 23.57
C ILE A 7 26.37 1.93 22.27
N MET A 8 25.25 1.86 21.52
CA MET A 8 25.09 2.58 20.26
C MET A 8 24.87 4.09 20.44
N GLU A 9 24.53 4.57 21.63
CA GLU A 9 24.25 5.99 21.93
C GLU A 9 23.33 6.64 20.90
N LEU A 10 22.21 6.00 20.58
CA LEU A 10 21.28 6.47 19.57
C LEU A 10 20.70 7.85 19.95
N LYS A 11 21.00 8.85 19.14
CA LYS A 11 20.59 10.24 19.34
C LYS A 11 19.76 10.73 18.18
N ALA A 12 18.73 11.54 18.44
CA ALA A 12 17.96 12.23 17.42
C ALA A 12 17.74 13.69 17.80
N ASN A 13 17.71 14.58 16.82
CA ASN A 13 17.43 15.99 17.04
C ASN A 13 15.91 16.22 16.97
N PRO A 14 15.23 16.62 18.07
CA PRO A 14 13.79 16.92 18.06
C PRO A 14 13.48 18.30 17.41
N ASN A 15 14.44 19.21 17.36
CA ASN A 15 14.25 20.60 16.93
C ASN A 15 14.46 20.77 15.42
N ARG A 16 13.81 19.93 14.61
CA ARG A 16 13.82 20.00 13.16
C ARG A 16 12.49 19.52 12.59
N GLN A 17 12.28 19.72 11.31
CA GLN A 17 11.13 19.15 10.60
C GLN A 17 11.07 17.62 10.80
N ALA A 18 9.87 17.12 11.06
CA ALA A 18 9.66 15.71 11.32
C ALA A 18 9.99 14.85 10.10
N ARG A 19 10.63 13.73 10.36
CA ARG A 19 10.89 12.68 9.39
C ARG A 19 10.76 11.33 10.08
N GLY A 20 10.18 10.36 9.39
CA GLY A 20 10.05 9.01 9.89
C GLY A 20 9.59 8.05 8.82
N LEU A 21 9.04 6.93 9.25
CA LEU A 21 8.57 5.85 8.39
C LEU A 21 7.07 5.61 8.61
N VAL A 22 6.39 5.26 7.54
CA VAL A 22 5.04 4.70 7.58
C VAL A 22 5.18 3.23 7.98
N ILE A 23 4.57 2.85 9.10
CA ILE A 23 4.57 1.47 9.59
C ILE A 23 3.42 0.70 8.94
N GLU A 24 2.24 1.30 8.94
CA GLU A 24 1.01 0.71 8.45
C GLU A 24 0.09 1.80 7.92
N ALA A 25 -0.76 1.46 6.96
CA ALA A 25 -1.77 2.38 6.48
C ALA A 25 -3.03 1.63 6.06
N GLU A 26 -4.18 2.25 6.32
CA GLU A 26 -5.50 1.69 6.04
C GLU A 26 -6.48 2.76 5.53
N LEU A 27 -7.55 2.31 4.93
CA LEU A 27 -8.68 3.17 4.56
C LEU A 27 -9.85 2.93 5.51
N ASP A 28 -9.99 3.79 6.51
CA ASP A 28 -11.11 3.76 7.45
C ASP A 28 -12.37 4.38 6.81
N LYS A 29 -13.52 3.69 6.95
CA LYS A 29 -14.78 4.13 6.34
C LYS A 29 -15.31 5.47 6.85
N GLY A 30 -14.97 5.86 8.08
CA GLY A 30 -15.43 7.10 8.71
C GLY A 30 -14.38 8.21 8.73
N ARG A 31 -13.11 7.83 8.87
CA ARG A 31 -11.98 8.76 9.05
C ARG A 31 -11.18 9.02 7.77
N GLY A 32 -11.39 8.20 6.73
CA GLY A 32 -10.62 8.25 5.47
C GLY A 32 -9.25 7.58 5.59
N PRO A 33 -8.24 8.02 4.81
CA PRO A 33 -6.88 7.50 4.91
C PRO A 33 -6.29 7.74 6.29
N VAL A 34 -5.82 6.66 6.91
CA VAL A 34 -5.19 6.62 8.23
C VAL A 34 -3.83 5.96 8.07
N ALA A 35 -2.79 6.54 8.66
CA ALA A 35 -1.47 5.95 8.63
C ALA A 35 -0.84 5.96 10.04
N THR A 36 -0.29 4.84 10.46
CA THR A 36 0.57 4.74 11.64
C THR A 36 1.99 5.02 11.22
N VAL A 37 2.58 6.08 11.78
CA VAL A 37 3.94 6.50 11.48
C VAL A 37 4.83 6.44 12.71
N LEU A 38 6.10 6.12 12.50
CA LEU A 38 7.14 6.22 13.53
C LEU A 38 8.01 7.44 13.24
N VAL A 39 7.95 8.44 14.10
CA VAL A 39 8.83 9.61 14.01
C VAL A 39 10.25 9.18 14.37
N GLN A 40 11.21 9.41 13.47
CA GLN A 40 12.62 9.08 13.68
C GLN A 40 13.45 10.31 14.07
N LYS A 41 13.13 11.46 13.48
CA LYS A 41 13.84 12.72 13.68
C LYS A 41 12.85 13.87 13.63
N GLY A 42 13.14 14.95 14.36
CA GLY A 42 12.26 16.11 14.44
C GLY A 42 11.05 15.85 15.32
N THR A 43 10.14 16.79 15.37
CA THR A 43 8.85 16.68 16.08
C THR A 43 7.72 16.96 15.11
N LEU A 44 6.77 16.06 15.04
CA LEU A 44 5.57 16.18 14.22
C LEU A 44 4.47 16.84 15.04
N HIS A 45 3.79 17.84 14.47
CA HIS A 45 2.69 18.55 15.13
C HIS A 45 1.38 18.40 14.36
N VAL A 46 0.29 18.50 15.07
CA VAL A 46 -1.03 18.67 14.44
C VAL A 46 -1.02 20.00 13.68
N GLY A 47 -1.36 19.95 12.40
CA GLY A 47 -1.32 21.10 11.50
C GLY A 47 -0.15 21.12 10.53
N ASP A 48 0.88 20.29 10.73
CA ASP A 48 2.00 20.16 9.81
C ASP A 48 1.52 19.63 8.44
N PHE A 49 2.20 20.08 7.40
CA PHE A 49 2.03 19.53 6.06
C PHE A 49 3.05 18.42 5.87
N ILE A 50 2.59 17.27 5.41
CA ILE A 50 3.43 16.09 5.24
C ILE A 50 3.29 15.49 3.84
N SER A 51 4.36 14.85 3.39
CA SER A 51 4.36 13.93 2.26
C SER A 51 4.78 12.54 2.73
N ALA A 52 4.20 11.51 2.16
CA ALA A 52 4.56 10.10 2.37
C ALA A 52 4.45 9.38 1.02
N GLY A 53 5.60 9.12 0.40
CA GLY A 53 5.62 8.58 -0.97
C GLY A 53 4.84 9.44 -1.96
N ALA A 54 3.81 8.85 -2.59
CA ALA A 54 2.92 9.52 -3.52
C ALA A 54 1.81 10.36 -2.85
N CYS A 55 1.65 10.22 -1.53
CA CYS A 55 0.59 10.88 -0.77
C CYS A 55 1.11 12.16 -0.13
N HIS A 56 0.24 13.14 0.03
CA HIS A 56 0.51 14.37 0.78
C HIS A 56 -0.73 14.77 1.57
N GLY A 57 -0.59 15.67 2.51
CA GLY A 57 -1.73 16.18 3.26
C GLY A 57 -1.35 17.01 4.47
N LYS A 58 -2.36 17.45 5.20
CA LYS A 58 -2.21 18.18 6.45
C LYS A 58 -2.59 17.29 7.62
N VAL A 59 -1.73 17.14 8.60
CA VAL A 59 -2.03 16.39 9.83
C VAL A 59 -3.20 17.04 10.55
N ARG A 60 -4.39 16.43 10.44
CA ARG A 60 -5.62 16.93 11.08
C ARG A 60 -5.72 16.49 12.53
N ALA A 61 -5.27 15.30 12.83
CA ALA A 61 -5.23 14.74 14.17
C ALA A 61 -4.13 13.69 14.25
N MET A 62 -3.61 13.52 15.47
CA MET A 62 -2.71 12.43 15.84
C MET A 62 -3.28 11.68 17.03
N ILE A 63 -3.12 10.37 17.03
CA ILE A 63 -3.58 9.47 18.08
C ILE A 63 -2.38 8.64 18.55
N ASP A 64 -2.17 8.59 19.87
CA ASP A 64 -1.08 7.81 20.45
C ASP A 64 -1.43 6.30 20.56
N ASP A 65 -0.46 5.50 21.01
CA ASP A 65 -0.58 4.06 21.25
C ASP A 65 -1.68 3.67 22.28
N LYS A 66 -2.21 4.65 23.01
CA LYS A 66 -3.27 4.48 24.00
C LYS A 66 -4.64 5.00 23.52
N GLY A 67 -4.74 5.36 22.25
CA GLY A 67 -5.97 5.89 21.65
C GLY A 67 -6.28 7.34 22.04
N ARG A 68 -5.34 8.09 22.63
CA ARG A 68 -5.54 9.47 23.05
C ARG A 68 -5.05 10.44 21.98
N ARG A 69 -5.69 11.59 21.87
CA ARG A 69 -5.25 12.66 20.98
C ARG A 69 -3.91 13.23 21.43
N ALA A 70 -2.92 13.18 20.56
CA ALA A 70 -1.62 13.83 20.73
C ALA A 70 -1.56 15.15 19.95
N LYS A 71 -0.91 16.16 20.49
CA LYS A 71 -0.66 17.43 19.79
C LYS A 71 0.67 17.43 19.06
N GLU A 72 1.64 16.70 19.58
CA GLU A 72 2.99 16.55 19.08
C GLU A 72 3.50 15.12 19.26
N ALA A 73 4.44 14.70 18.40
CA ALA A 73 5.12 13.42 18.47
C ALA A 73 6.61 13.63 18.17
N GLY A 74 7.45 13.41 19.18
CA GLY A 74 8.92 13.51 19.07
C GLY A 74 9.56 12.24 18.49
N PRO A 75 10.90 12.19 18.46
CA PRO A 75 11.63 11.02 17.99
C PRO A 75 11.27 9.74 18.74
N SER A 76 11.27 8.61 18.04
CA SER A 76 10.92 7.27 18.53
C SER A 76 9.48 7.13 19.04
N THR A 77 8.60 8.05 18.65
CA THR A 77 7.17 8.01 19.03
C THR A 77 6.34 7.51 17.86
N PRO A 78 5.61 6.38 18.01
CA PRO A 78 4.61 5.95 17.04
C PRO A 78 3.32 6.74 17.24
N VAL A 79 2.72 7.21 16.15
CA VAL A 79 1.41 7.88 16.17
C VAL A 79 0.60 7.51 14.93
N GLU A 80 -0.69 7.36 15.13
CA GLU A 80 -1.65 7.29 14.05
C GLU A 80 -1.98 8.71 13.59
N ILE A 81 -1.89 8.97 12.30
CA ILE A 81 -2.15 10.27 11.69
C ILE A 81 -3.35 10.23 10.75
N LEU A 82 -4.09 11.33 10.74
CA LEU A 82 -5.27 11.55 9.89
C LEU A 82 -5.04 12.78 9.02
N GLY A 83 -5.46 12.72 7.76
CA GLY A 83 -5.45 13.89 6.89
C GLY A 83 -4.58 13.78 5.64
N LEU A 84 -4.08 12.60 5.33
CA LEU A 84 -3.44 12.31 4.04
C LEU A 84 -4.47 12.28 2.90
N SER A 85 -4.01 12.56 1.68
CA SER A 85 -4.82 12.53 0.45
C SER A 85 -5.23 11.11 0.05
N ASP A 86 -4.39 10.14 0.35
CA ASP A 86 -4.58 8.72 0.03
C ASP A 86 -3.81 7.85 1.02
N VAL A 87 -3.90 6.53 0.88
CA VAL A 87 -3.23 5.54 1.72
C VAL A 87 -1.78 5.37 1.25
N PRO A 88 -0.75 5.76 2.04
CA PRO A 88 0.65 5.55 1.69
C PRO A 88 1.04 4.08 1.81
N ASN A 89 2.15 3.70 1.15
CA ASN A 89 2.67 2.35 1.30
C ASN A 89 3.45 2.20 2.62
N ALA A 90 3.37 1.02 3.22
CA ALA A 90 4.18 0.68 4.38
C ALA A 90 5.67 0.71 4.02
N GLY A 91 6.52 1.21 4.92
CA GLY A 91 7.95 1.40 4.69
C GLY A 91 8.33 2.69 3.96
N GLU A 92 7.38 3.47 3.45
CA GLU A 92 7.67 4.78 2.85
C GLU A 92 8.12 5.79 3.91
N VAL A 93 9.03 6.66 3.50
CA VAL A 93 9.48 7.78 4.33
C VAL A 93 8.46 8.89 4.29
N PHE A 94 8.02 9.36 5.45
CA PHE A 94 7.28 10.61 5.53
C PHE A 94 8.20 11.78 5.89
N LEU A 95 7.86 12.96 5.37
CA LEU A 95 8.57 14.22 5.61
C LEU A 95 7.56 15.31 5.94
N ALA A 96 7.85 16.12 6.96
CA ALA A 96 7.12 17.36 7.21
C ALA A 96 7.69 18.49 6.36
N HIS A 97 6.83 19.39 5.89
CA HIS A 97 7.14 20.52 5.04
C HIS A 97 6.60 21.81 5.65
N GLU A 98 7.13 22.95 5.21
CA GLU A 98 6.69 24.26 5.70
C GLU A 98 5.29 24.64 5.19
N ASN A 99 4.94 24.16 4.01
CA ASN A 99 3.66 24.49 3.37
C ASN A 99 3.12 23.34 2.50
N ASP A 100 1.83 23.43 2.18
CA ASP A 100 1.12 22.44 1.36
C ASP A 100 1.72 22.27 -0.05
N LYS A 101 2.18 23.39 -0.63
CA LYS A 101 2.74 23.35 -1.98
C LYS A 101 4.00 22.52 -2.06
N GLU A 102 4.88 22.59 -1.07
CA GLU A 102 6.09 21.77 -1.00
C GLU A 102 5.75 20.29 -0.83
N ALA A 103 4.83 19.97 0.09
CA ALA A 103 4.40 18.60 0.32
C ALA A 103 3.83 17.97 -0.97
N ARG A 104 3.00 18.72 -1.68
CA ARG A 104 2.42 18.31 -2.97
C ARG A 104 3.48 18.14 -4.05
N THR A 105 4.38 19.11 -4.23
CA THR A 105 5.45 19.04 -5.23
C THR A 105 6.37 17.84 -4.98
N TYR A 106 6.65 17.54 -3.70
CA TYR A 106 7.44 16.38 -3.33
C TYR A 106 6.73 15.06 -3.73
N ALA A 107 5.44 14.93 -3.43
CA ALA A 107 4.66 13.76 -3.82
C ALA A 107 4.57 13.59 -5.35
N GLU A 108 4.35 14.67 -6.09
CA GLU A 108 4.34 14.67 -7.57
C GLU A 108 5.69 14.23 -8.15
N THR A 109 6.81 14.73 -7.58
CA THR A 109 8.16 14.33 -7.97
C THR A 109 8.40 12.84 -7.71
N PHE A 110 7.95 12.34 -6.57
CA PHE A 110 8.06 10.92 -6.21
C PHE A 110 7.30 10.04 -7.20
N ILE A 111 6.08 10.43 -7.59
CA ILE A 111 5.28 9.72 -8.59
C ILE A 111 6.02 9.66 -9.93
N THR A 112 6.58 10.79 -10.38
CA THR A 112 7.31 10.88 -11.65
C THR A 112 8.54 9.99 -11.66
N GLN A 113 9.36 10.05 -10.61
CA GLN A 113 10.55 9.22 -10.46
C GLN A 113 10.23 7.72 -10.41
N ASN A 114 9.15 7.33 -9.73
CA ASN A 114 8.72 5.93 -9.70
C ASN A 114 8.19 5.45 -11.05
N LYS A 115 7.53 6.32 -11.80
CA LYS A 115 7.10 6.03 -13.17
C LYS A 115 8.29 5.80 -14.11
N GLU A 116 9.30 6.67 -14.04
CA GLU A 116 10.53 6.56 -14.82
C GLU A 116 11.28 5.26 -14.49
N LYS A 117 11.48 4.95 -13.20
CA LYS A 117 12.11 3.69 -12.76
C LYS A 117 11.37 2.45 -13.29
N LYS A 118 10.04 2.41 -13.17
CA LYS A 118 9.24 1.29 -13.70
C LYS A 118 9.36 1.16 -15.21
N LEU A 119 9.41 2.28 -15.96
CA LEU A 119 9.61 2.27 -17.40
C LEU A 119 11.01 1.77 -17.78
N GLU A 120 12.04 2.14 -17.03
CA GLU A 120 13.41 1.64 -17.24
C GLU A 120 13.52 0.15 -16.93
N GLU A 121 12.93 -0.32 -15.83
CA GLU A 121 12.87 -1.73 -15.47
C GLU A 121 12.11 -2.55 -16.52
N THR A 122 11.02 -2.03 -17.06
CA THR A 122 10.24 -2.69 -18.12
C THR A 122 11.03 -2.75 -19.41
N LYS A 123 11.74 -1.68 -19.79
CA LYS A 123 12.62 -1.67 -20.99
C LYS A 123 13.81 -2.61 -20.83
N ALA A 124 14.39 -2.71 -19.62
CA ALA A 124 15.48 -3.62 -19.35
C ALA A 124 15.07 -5.11 -19.39
N LYS A 125 13.80 -5.40 -19.09
CA LYS A 125 13.23 -6.76 -19.16
C LYS A 125 12.74 -7.17 -20.56
N MET A 126 12.54 -6.22 -21.46
CA MET A 126 12.14 -6.50 -22.85
C MET A 126 13.38 -6.64 -23.75
N SER A 127 14.18 -7.67 -23.53
CA SER A 127 15.16 -8.09 -24.53
C SER A 127 14.43 -8.83 -25.66
N LEU A 128 15.01 -8.81 -26.89
CA LEU A 128 14.45 -9.54 -28.04
C LEU A 128 14.34 -11.05 -27.76
N ASP A 129 15.23 -11.61 -26.93
CA ASP A 129 15.19 -13.01 -26.53
C ASP A 129 13.97 -13.32 -25.63
N ASP A 130 13.56 -12.37 -24.74
CA ASP A 130 12.36 -12.50 -23.93
C ASP A 130 11.08 -12.43 -24.78
N LEU A 131 11.07 -11.62 -25.84
CA LEU A 131 9.98 -11.56 -26.81
C LEU A 131 9.84 -12.88 -27.61
N PHE A 132 10.95 -13.47 -28.02
CA PHE A 132 10.95 -14.78 -28.69
C PHE A 132 10.52 -15.90 -27.75
N SER A 133 10.91 -15.86 -26.47
CA SER A 133 10.45 -16.79 -25.44
C SER A 133 8.94 -16.67 -25.21
N GLN A 134 8.40 -15.46 -25.10
CA GLN A 134 6.96 -15.21 -24.96
C GLN A 134 6.15 -15.67 -26.18
N ILE A 135 6.71 -15.61 -27.39
CA ILE A 135 6.05 -16.11 -28.62
C ILE A 135 6.06 -17.65 -28.66
N GLN A 136 7.07 -18.30 -28.11
CA GLN A 136 7.11 -19.77 -27.95
C GLN A 136 6.23 -20.26 -26.79
N GLU A 137 6.02 -19.44 -25.76
CA GLU A 137 5.17 -19.71 -24.59
C GLU A 137 3.67 -19.53 -24.86
N GLY A 138 3.22 -19.38 -26.10
CA GLY A 138 1.84 -19.14 -26.50
C GLY A 138 0.77 -20.15 -26.03
N ASN A 139 1.10 -21.01 -25.07
CA ASN A 139 0.21 -21.96 -24.40
C ASN A 139 0.13 -21.77 -22.88
N LEU A 140 0.83 -20.78 -22.27
CA LEU A 140 0.72 -20.53 -20.84
C LEU A 140 -0.65 -19.94 -20.50
N LYS A 141 -1.35 -20.55 -19.56
CA LYS A 141 -2.59 -19.99 -19.03
C LYS A 141 -2.23 -18.84 -18.07
N GLU A 142 -2.89 -17.71 -18.24
CA GLU A 142 -2.76 -16.59 -17.30
C GLU A 142 -3.88 -16.62 -16.29
N LEU A 143 -3.55 -16.44 -15.01
CA LEU A 143 -4.49 -16.26 -13.91
C LEU A 143 -4.36 -14.84 -13.38
N ASP A 144 -5.29 -13.98 -13.78
CA ASP A 144 -5.33 -12.60 -13.36
C ASP A 144 -6.06 -12.43 -12.04
N LEU A 145 -5.43 -11.72 -11.09
CA LEU A 145 -5.94 -11.51 -9.75
C LEU A 145 -6.08 -10.02 -9.43
N ILE A 146 -7.16 -9.68 -8.73
CA ILE A 146 -7.34 -8.40 -8.05
C ILE A 146 -7.32 -8.68 -6.56
N ILE A 147 -6.44 -7.99 -5.82
CA ILE A 147 -6.25 -8.23 -4.38
C ILE A 147 -6.75 -7.02 -3.60
N LYS A 148 -7.70 -7.26 -2.68
CA LYS A 148 -8.19 -6.25 -1.73
C LYS A 148 -7.95 -6.74 -0.31
N ALA A 149 -7.41 -5.87 0.56
CA ALA A 149 -7.18 -6.19 1.95
C ALA A 149 -7.52 -5.02 2.88
N ASP A 150 -7.52 -5.29 4.18
CA ASP A 150 -7.79 -4.29 5.22
C ASP A 150 -6.66 -3.25 5.34
N VAL A 151 -5.40 -3.68 5.24
CA VAL A 151 -4.21 -2.82 5.35
C VAL A 151 -3.24 -3.06 4.20
N GLN A 152 -2.41 -2.06 3.90
CA GLN A 152 -1.46 -2.11 2.80
C GLN A 152 -0.46 -3.26 2.91
N GLY A 153 0.03 -3.55 4.12
CA GLY A 153 0.94 -4.67 4.37
C GLY A 153 0.33 -6.03 4.02
N SER A 154 -0.98 -6.21 4.25
CA SER A 154 -1.72 -7.42 3.87
C SER A 154 -1.82 -7.57 2.34
N VAL A 155 -2.08 -6.47 1.62
CA VAL A 155 -2.10 -6.48 0.13
C VAL A 155 -0.76 -6.98 -0.41
N GLU A 156 0.34 -6.41 0.09
CA GLU A 156 1.69 -6.79 -0.35
C GLU A 156 2.05 -8.24 -0.01
N ALA A 157 1.72 -8.69 1.20
CA ALA A 157 2.00 -10.06 1.64
C ALA A 157 1.24 -11.10 0.81
N VAL A 158 -0.06 -10.88 0.58
CA VAL A 158 -0.90 -11.77 -0.24
C VAL A 158 -0.40 -11.78 -1.67
N LYS A 159 -0.15 -10.61 -2.25
CA LYS A 159 0.38 -10.46 -3.62
C LYS A 159 1.70 -11.23 -3.80
N GLN A 160 2.67 -11.02 -2.93
CA GLN A 160 3.96 -11.70 -3.00
C GLN A 160 3.84 -13.21 -2.85
N SER A 161 2.91 -13.69 -2.03
CA SER A 161 2.69 -15.11 -1.81
C SER A 161 2.02 -15.76 -3.02
N LEU A 162 1.02 -15.13 -3.61
CA LEU A 162 0.32 -15.66 -4.78
C LEU A 162 1.18 -15.63 -6.05
N LEU A 163 1.98 -14.58 -6.25
CA LEU A 163 2.91 -14.51 -7.39
C LEU A 163 3.97 -15.62 -7.39
N LYS A 164 4.31 -16.19 -6.21
CA LYS A 164 5.23 -17.34 -6.10
C LYS A 164 4.63 -18.66 -6.58
N LEU A 165 3.32 -18.74 -6.78
CA LEU A 165 2.63 -19.92 -7.28
C LEU A 165 2.76 -20.08 -8.79
N THR A 166 3.27 -19.06 -9.49
CA THR A 166 3.58 -19.16 -10.93
C THR A 166 4.45 -20.38 -11.22
N ASN A 167 4.02 -21.20 -12.16
CA ASN A 167 4.72 -22.41 -12.62
C ASN A 167 4.81 -22.43 -14.16
N GLU A 168 5.28 -23.54 -14.73
CA GLU A 168 5.47 -23.71 -16.18
C GLU A 168 4.13 -23.81 -16.97
N GLU A 169 3.01 -24.02 -16.31
CA GLU A 169 1.68 -24.16 -16.95
C GLU A 169 0.81 -22.92 -16.77
N VAL A 170 0.94 -22.23 -15.61
CA VAL A 170 0.09 -21.09 -15.23
C VAL A 170 0.93 -19.94 -14.70
N VAL A 171 0.74 -18.76 -15.28
CA VAL A 171 1.34 -17.51 -14.80
C VAL A 171 0.31 -16.76 -13.97
N VAL A 172 0.59 -16.57 -12.67
CA VAL A 172 -0.24 -15.78 -11.78
C VAL A 172 0.15 -14.30 -11.89
N LYS A 173 -0.80 -13.44 -12.25
CA LYS A 173 -0.60 -11.99 -12.37
C LYS A 173 -1.52 -11.23 -11.41
N CYS A 174 -0.99 -10.26 -10.70
CA CYS A 174 -1.80 -9.32 -9.94
C CYS A 174 -1.96 -8.04 -10.76
N ILE A 175 -3.15 -7.83 -11.34
CA ILE A 175 -3.44 -6.67 -12.18
C ILE A 175 -3.76 -5.43 -11.35
N HIS A 176 -4.36 -5.61 -10.17
CA HIS A 176 -4.66 -4.52 -9.24
C HIS A 176 -4.56 -4.99 -7.79
N GLY A 177 -4.08 -4.09 -6.92
CA GLY A 177 -4.07 -4.29 -5.47
C GLY A 177 -4.45 -3.01 -4.75
N GLY A 178 -5.31 -3.10 -3.74
CA GLY A 178 -5.75 -1.92 -3.01
C GLY A 178 -6.29 -2.22 -1.62
N VAL A 179 -6.36 -1.19 -0.81
CA VAL A 179 -6.83 -1.24 0.58
C VAL A 179 -8.31 -0.90 0.65
N GLY A 180 -9.01 -1.52 1.59
CA GLY A 180 -10.43 -1.29 1.87
C GLY A 180 -11.37 -2.33 1.27
N ALA A 181 -12.67 -2.09 1.37
CA ALA A 181 -13.71 -2.99 0.88
C ALA A 181 -13.64 -3.15 -0.64
N ILE A 182 -14.08 -4.30 -1.13
CA ILE A 182 -14.26 -4.52 -2.57
C ILE A 182 -15.44 -3.67 -3.03
N ASN A 183 -15.21 -2.84 -4.04
CA ASN A 183 -16.19 -1.92 -4.60
C ASN A 183 -16.60 -2.30 -6.04
N GLU A 184 -17.58 -1.60 -6.59
CA GLU A 184 -18.10 -1.85 -7.93
C GLU A 184 -17.04 -1.69 -9.03
N SER A 185 -16.10 -0.74 -8.87
CA SER A 185 -15.01 -0.52 -9.83
C SER A 185 -14.05 -1.71 -9.88
N ASP A 186 -13.77 -2.33 -8.72
CA ASP A 186 -12.95 -3.55 -8.65
C ASP A 186 -13.63 -4.70 -9.41
N VAL A 187 -14.96 -4.84 -9.26
CA VAL A 187 -15.73 -5.88 -9.96
C VAL A 187 -15.77 -5.62 -11.46
N THR A 188 -15.96 -4.37 -11.90
CA THR A 188 -15.94 -4.01 -13.32
C THR A 188 -14.58 -4.29 -13.96
N LEU A 189 -13.49 -3.99 -13.25
CA LEU A 189 -12.14 -4.31 -13.69
C LEU A 189 -11.95 -5.83 -13.80
N ALA A 190 -12.41 -6.60 -12.82
CA ALA A 190 -12.34 -8.06 -12.84
C ALA A 190 -13.12 -8.66 -14.02
N ALA A 191 -14.34 -8.17 -14.27
CA ALA A 191 -15.17 -8.61 -15.39
C ALA A 191 -14.48 -8.38 -16.75
N THR A 192 -13.87 -7.21 -16.93
CA THR A 192 -13.17 -6.86 -18.19
C THR A 192 -11.87 -7.63 -18.41
N SER A 193 -11.20 -8.00 -17.33
CA SER A 193 -9.89 -8.68 -17.37
C SER A 193 -10.00 -10.19 -17.15
N ASN A 194 -11.21 -10.72 -16.98
CA ASN A 194 -11.46 -12.13 -16.59
C ASN A 194 -10.68 -12.54 -15.33
N ALA A 195 -10.57 -11.62 -14.36
CA ALA A 195 -9.81 -11.79 -13.15
C ALA A 195 -10.64 -12.29 -11.98
N ILE A 196 -10.00 -12.97 -11.03
CA ILE A 196 -10.61 -13.37 -9.75
C ILE A 196 -10.30 -12.29 -8.71
N ILE A 197 -11.28 -11.93 -7.88
CA ILE A 197 -11.07 -10.98 -6.78
C ILE A 197 -10.79 -11.75 -5.50
N ILE A 198 -9.63 -11.46 -4.90
CA ILE A 198 -9.19 -11.98 -3.61
C ILE A 198 -9.40 -10.91 -2.54
N GLY A 199 -10.35 -11.14 -1.65
CA GLY A 199 -10.59 -10.29 -0.48
C GLY A 199 -9.95 -10.87 0.77
N PHE A 200 -8.92 -10.20 1.30
CA PHE A 200 -8.27 -10.62 2.53
C PHE A 200 -8.72 -9.74 3.70
N ASN A 201 -9.44 -10.35 4.64
CA ASN A 201 -10.05 -9.69 5.81
C ASN A 201 -10.99 -8.52 5.47
N VAL A 202 -11.47 -8.45 4.23
CA VAL A 202 -12.44 -7.46 3.74
C VAL A 202 -13.67 -8.14 3.15
N ARG A 203 -14.71 -7.36 2.90
CA ARG A 203 -15.94 -7.85 2.26
C ARG A 203 -16.35 -6.92 1.13
N PRO A 204 -17.07 -7.43 0.10
CA PRO A 204 -17.66 -6.57 -0.90
C PRO A 204 -18.77 -5.71 -0.28
N ASP A 205 -18.92 -4.50 -0.78
CA ASP A 205 -20.12 -3.71 -0.51
C ASP A 205 -21.35 -4.26 -1.22
N ALA A 206 -22.52 -3.71 -0.91
CA ALA A 206 -23.78 -4.24 -1.45
C ALA A 206 -23.87 -4.11 -2.98
N THR A 207 -23.35 -3.03 -3.55
CA THR A 207 -23.30 -2.77 -4.99
C THR A 207 -22.32 -3.70 -5.69
N ALA A 208 -21.12 -3.86 -5.14
CA ALA A 208 -20.10 -4.78 -5.65
C ALA A 208 -20.62 -6.23 -5.69
N LYS A 209 -21.31 -6.67 -4.63
CA LYS A 209 -21.90 -8.00 -4.58
C LYS A 209 -22.95 -8.22 -5.70
N ALA A 210 -23.88 -7.28 -5.85
CA ALA A 210 -24.92 -7.36 -6.89
C ALA A 210 -24.31 -7.31 -8.31
N THR A 211 -23.28 -6.49 -8.53
CA THR A 211 -22.59 -6.40 -9.82
C THR A 211 -21.80 -7.69 -10.10
N ALA A 212 -21.13 -8.27 -9.10
CA ALA A 212 -20.41 -9.53 -9.27
C ALA A 212 -21.33 -10.70 -9.64
N GLU A 213 -22.50 -10.79 -9.00
CA GLU A 213 -23.51 -11.78 -9.34
C GLU A 213 -24.05 -11.61 -10.77
N ARG A 214 -24.24 -10.37 -11.23
CA ARG A 214 -24.70 -10.06 -12.59
C ARG A 214 -23.65 -10.35 -13.65
N GLU A 215 -22.40 -9.96 -13.41
CA GLU A 215 -21.28 -10.10 -14.37
C GLU A 215 -20.57 -11.46 -14.28
N GLY A 216 -20.93 -12.30 -13.29
CA GLY A 216 -20.34 -13.62 -13.09
C GLY A 216 -18.89 -13.58 -12.59
N VAL A 217 -18.51 -12.54 -11.84
CA VAL A 217 -17.16 -12.38 -11.28
C VAL A 217 -17.00 -13.21 -10.01
N ASP A 218 -15.94 -14.03 -9.95
CA ASP A 218 -15.62 -14.82 -8.77
C ASP A 218 -14.93 -13.92 -7.70
N ILE A 219 -15.53 -13.88 -6.51
CA ILE A 219 -15.01 -13.18 -5.34
C ILE A 219 -14.72 -14.19 -4.24
N ARG A 220 -13.45 -14.35 -3.89
CA ARG A 220 -12.98 -15.25 -2.83
C ARG A 220 -12.51 -14.47 -1.62
N LEU A 221 -13.03 -14.84 -0.44
CA LEU A 221 -12.78 -14.12 0.80
C LEU A 221 -11.99 -14.98 1.77
N TYR A 222 -10.85 -14.47 2.22
CA TYR A 222 -9.94 -15.18 3.10
C TYR A 222 -9.63 -14.35 4.36
N LYS A 223 -9.32 -15.04 5.45
CA LYS A 223 -8.79 -14.47 6.69
C LYS A 223 -7.41 -15.00 7.04
N VAL A 224 -7.02 -16.11 6.41
CA VAL A 224 -5.75 -16.79 6.61
C VAL A 224 -5.07 -16.95 5.26
N ILE A 225 -3.83 -16.50 5.14
CA ILE A 225 -3.10 -16.46 3.88
C ILE A 225 -2.87 -17.86 3.28
N TYR A 226 -2.69 -18.87 4.14
CA TYR A 226 -2.48 -20.25 3.69
C TYR A 226 -3.69 -20.82 2.95
N GLN A 227 -4.91 -20.43 3.34
CA GLN A 227 -6.12 -20.84 2.63
C GLN A 227 -6.17 -20.24 1.21
N ALA A 228 -5.76 -18.99 1.06
CA ALA A 228 -5.68 -18.35 -0.25
C ALA A 228 -4.63 -19.02 -1.16
N ILE A 229 -3.52 -19.49 -0.59
CA ILE A 229 -2.45 -20.17 -1.32
C ILE A 229 -2.87 -21.59 -1.75
N GLU A 230 -3.65 -22.29 -0.92
CA GLU A 230 -4.13 -23.63 -1.22
C GLU A 230 -5.26 -23.65 -2.26
N ASP A 231 -6.06 -22.61 -2.32
CA ASP A 231 -7.23 -22.51 -3.20
C ASP A 231 -6.90 -22.00 -4.63
N ILE A 232 -5.74 -21.35 -4.81
CA ILE A 232 -5.26 -20.76 -6.06
C ILE A 232 -4.22 -21.68 -6.71
#